data_e4007da7801d051a717fad74d7f13cb6
#
_entry.id   e4007da7801d051a717fad74d7f13cb6
#
_cell.length_a   1.000
_cell.length_b   1.000
_cell.length_c   1.000
_cell.angle_alpha   90.00
_cell.angle_beta   90.00
_cell.angle_gamma   90.00
#
_symmetry.space_group_name_H-M   'P 1'
#
loop_
_entity.id
_entity.type
_entity.pdbx_description
1 polymer ?
#
loop_
_entity_poly.entity_id
_entity_poly.type
_entity_poly.pdbx_seq_one_letter_code
_entity_poly.pdbx_strand_id
1 'polypeptide(L)'
;SSGNSLLRDTYDRLIDLSNGSVMVVTGTSHANAVTQQIPELRAADLVLEPSPKDSAAAIGLACAIIHRREPDAIIGSFAADHVISPVDEFHRVVTEAVVTAATGKIVTIGITPTEPSSAFGYIHASESLGIEDAPNAQAVDTFVEKPDAATAQKYLDSGEYTWNAGMFVAPAALMLKHLEANEPELYAGIMEIANAWDTPEREAVMDRVWETLPKTAIDYAVAEPAAAAGDVAMVPGSFSWDDVGDF
;
A
#
# COMPACT_ATOMS: atom_id res chain seq x y z
N SER A 1 -18.38 17.57 -0.99
CA SER A 1 -18.45 16.13 -0.63
C SER A 1 -19.44 15.45 -1.56
N SER A 2 -19.13 14.26 -2.01
CA SER A 2 -19.97 13.43 -2.90
C SER A 2 -21.27 12.93 -2.22
N GLY A 3 -21.38 13.08 -0.90
CA GLY A 3 -22.43 12.45 -0.10
C GLY A 3 -22.23 10.96 0.16
N ASN A 4 -21.16 10.37 -0.38
CA ASN A 4 -20.76 8.98 -0.16
C ASN A 4 -19.88 8.83 1.09
N SER A 5 -19.69 7.61 1.56
CA SER A 5 -18.67 7.29 2.57
C SER A 5 -17.25 7.40 1.97
N LEU A 6 -16.24 7.56 2.83
CA LEU A 6 -14.83 7.55 2.42
C LEU A 6 -14.45 6.25 1.70
N LEU A 7 -14.95 5.12 2.19
CA LEU A 7 -14.72 3.82 1.57
C LEU A 7 -15.30 3.77 0.15
N ARG A 8 -16.53 4.25 -0.04
CA ARG A 8 -17.18 4.30 -1.36
C ARG A 8 -16.41 5.21 -2.32
N ASP A 9 -16.03 6.39 -1.88
CA ASP A 9 -15.24 7.32 -2.68
C ASP A 9 -13.87 6.73 -3.07
N THR A 10 -13.23 6.02 -2.16
CA THR A 10 -11.97 5.32 -2.42
C THR A 10 -12.15 4.21 -3.44
N TYR A 11 -13.18 3.38 -3.28
CA TYR A 11 -13.49 2.31 -4.22
C TYR A 11 -13.75 2.87 -5.63
N ASP A 12 -14.59 3.89 -5.74
CA ASP A 12 -14.92 4.51 -7.03
C ASP A 12 -13.69 5.12 -7.70
N ARG A 13 -12.76 5.69 -6.92
CA ARG A 13 -11.50 6.25 -7.40
C ARG A 13 -10.56 5.18 -7.96
N LEU A 14 -10.58 3.97 -7.42
CA LEU A 14 -9.68 2.88 -7.80
C LEU A 14 -10.23 1.96 -8.88
N ILE A 15 -11.55 1.84 -9.01
CA ILE A 15 -12.18 0.83 -9.87
C ILE A 15 -11.80 0.99 -11.35
N ASP A 16 -11.72 2.22 -11.83
CA ASP A 16 -11.35 2.53 -13.20
C ASP A 16 -9.86 2.26 -13.46
N LEU A 17 -9.00 2.51 -12.47
CA LEU A 17 -7.55 2.26 -12.56
C LEU A 17 -7.20 0.78 -12.56
N SER A 18 -8.05 -0.05 -12.00
CA SER A 18 -7.81 -1.48 -11.79
C SER A 18 -8.60 -2.38 -12.74
N ASN A 19 -9.25 -1.83 -13.76
CA ASN A 19 -10.14 -2.58 -14.66
C ASN A 19 -11.20 -3.40 -13.91
N GLY A 20 -11.73 -2.85 -12.83
CA GLY A 20 -12.74 -3.50 -12.00
C GLY A 20 -12.21 -4.48 -10.96
N SER A 21 -10.91 -4.59 -10.75
CA SER A 21 -10.29 -5.51 -9.80
C SER A 21 -9.86 -4.78 -8.53
N VAL A 22 -10.73 -4.76 -7.51
CA VAL A 22 -10.46 -4.16 -6.20
C VAL A 22 -10.69 -5.20 -5.11
N MET A 23 -9.76 -5.30 -4.18
CA MET A 23 -9.85 -6.12 -2.97
C MET A 23 -9.92 -5.19 -1.76
N VAL A 24 -10.76 -5.51 -0.78
CA VAL A 24 -10.87 -4.77 0.48
C VAL A 24 -10.37 -5.66 1.61
N VAL A 25 -9.45 -5.13 2.41
CA VAL A 25 -8.93 -5.79 3.62
C VAL A 25 -9.34 -4.95 4.83
N THR A 26 -10.07 -5.54 5.75
CA THR A 26 -10.55 -4.85 6.95
C THR A 26 -10.84 -5.82 8.09
N GLY A 27 -11.08 -5.30 9.30
CA GLY A 27 -11.48 -6.14 10.43
C GLY A 27 -12.88 -6.72 10.28
N THR A 28 -13.13 -7.86 10.90
CA THR A 28 -14.43 -8.56 10.86
C THR A 28 -15.60 -7.70 11.31
N SER A 29 -15.36 -6.75 12.24
CA SER A 29 -16.41 -5.83 12.75
C SER A 29 -16.95 -4.89 11.66
N HIS A 30 -16.22 -4.70 10.57
CA HIS A 30 -16.61 -3.80 9.48
C HIS A 30 -17.26 -4.52 8.29
N ALA A 31 -17.42 -5.85 8.35
CA ALA A 31 -17.92 -6.66 7.23
C ALA A 31 -19.27 -6.16 6.68
N ASN A 32 -20.24 -5.90 7.56
CA ASN A 32 -21.55 -5.44 7.16
C ASN A 32 -21.52 -4.05 6.51
N ALA A 33 -20.73 -3.13 7.09
CA ALA A 33 -20.60 -1.79 6.54
C ALA A 33 -19.99 -1.82 5.13
N VAL A 34 -18.97 -2.63 4.89
CA VAL A 34 -18.35 -2.80 3.57
C VAL A 34 -19.36 -3.37 2.58
N THR A 35 -20.07 -4.42 2.94
CA THR A 35 -21.08 -5.06 2.08
C THR A 35 -22.22 -4.12 1.71
N GLN A 36 -22.63 -3.25 2.63
CA GLN A 36 -23.66 -2.24 2.36
C GLN A 36 -23.17 -1.12 1.46
N GLN A 37 -21.93 -0.67 1.66
CA GLN A 37 -21.34 0.45 0.90
C GLN A 37 -20.84 0.04 -0.48
N ILE A 38 -20.40 -1.22 -0.63
CA ILE A 38 -19.87 -1.77 -1.88
C ILE A 38 -20.57 -3.11 -2.15
N PRO A 39 -21.87 -3.09 -2.53
CA PRO A 39 -22.62 -4.33 -2.76
C PRO A 39 -22.11 -5.15 -3.95
N GLU A 40 -21.38 -4.53 -4.88
CA GLU A 40 -20.75 -5.18 -6.04
C GLU A 40 -19.48 -5.96 -5.69
N LEU A 41 -18.92 -5.80 -4.49
CA LEU A 41 -17.71 -6.50 -4.07
C LEU A 41 -17.99 -7.99 -3.84
N ARG A 42 -17.21 -8.86 -4.49
CA ARG A 42 -17.34 -10.31 -4.31
C ARG A 42 -16.80 -10.73 -2.93
N ALA A 43 -17.39 -11.79 -2.36
CA ALA A 43 -16.92 -12.32 -1.08
C ALA A 43 -15.44 -12.75 -1.12
N ALA A 44 -14.97 -13.28 -2.26
CA ALA A 44 -13.57 -13.67 -2.46
C ALA A 44 -12.58 -12.48 -2.49
N ASP A 45 -13.08 -11.26 -2.66
CA ASP A 45 -12.30 -10.01 -2.69
C ASP A 45 -12.46 -9.19 -1.40
N LEU A 46 -13.16 -9.72 -0.41
CA LEU A 46 -13.26 -9.14 0.93
C LEU A 46 -12.47 -10.02 1.92
N VAL A 47 -11.37 -9.46 2.40
CA VAL A 47 -10.51 -10.10 3.41
C VAL A 47 -10.87 -9.54 4.78
N LEU A 48 -11.34 -10.40 5.66
CA LEU A 48 -11.74 -10.03 7.02
C LEU A 48 -10.68 -10.49 8.02
N GLU A 49 -9.98 -9.53 8.62
CA GLU A 49 -8.98 -9.80 9.65
C GLU A 49 -9.64 -10.15 10.98
N PRO A 50 -9.37 -11.33 11.56
CA PRO A 50 -9.91 -11.71 12.88
C PRO A 50 -9.43 -10.79 14.00
N SER A 51 -8.22 -10.24 13.89
CA SER A 51 -7.62 -9.30 14.82
C SER A 51 -6.63 -8.38 14.10
N PRO A 52 -6.32 -7.18 14.63
CA PRO A 52 -5.35 -6.28 14.03
C PRO A 52 -3.93 -6.85 14.07
N LYS A 53 -3.26 -6.95 12.93
CA LYS A 53 -1.85 -7.38 12.80
C LYS A 53 -0.96 -6.34 12.14
N ASP A 54 -1.44 -5.11 12.03
CA ASP A 54 -0.78 -4.03 11.31
C ASP A 54 -0.71 -4.26 9.78
N SER A 55 -0.08 -3.35 9.06
CA SER A 55 -0.18 -3.27 7.61
C SER A 55 0.56 -4.37 6.85
N ALA A 56 1.64 -4.93 7.38
CA ALA A 56 2.40 -5.96 6.67
C ALA A 56 1.59 -7.25 6.46
N ALA A 57 0.84 -7.70 7.46
CA ALA A 57 -0.03 -8.87 7.35
C ALA A 57 -1.16 -8.63 6.36
N ALA A 58 -1.82 -7.47 6.44
CA ALA A 58 -2.94 -7.10 5.57
C ALA A 58 -2.52 -7.00 4.11
N ILE A 59 -1.51 -6.17 3.82
CA ILE A 59 -1.01 -5.94 2.46
C ILE A 59 -0.36 -7.20 1.91
N GLY A 60 0.44 -7.89 2.72
CA GLY A 60 1.10 -9.13 2.34
C GLY A 60 0.12 -10.23 1.95
N LEU A 61 -0.95 -10.41 2.72
CA LEU A 61 -1.99 -11.40 2.40
C LEU A 61 -2.70 -11.06 1.10
N ALA A 62 -3.09 -9.80 0.91
CA ALA A 62 -3.69 -9.35 -0.35
C ALA A 62 -2.76 -9.59 -1.54
N CYS A 63 -1.48 -9.26 -1.43
CA CYS A 63 -0.47 -9.54 -2.45
C CYS A 63 -0.37 -11.04 -2.77
N ALA A 64 -0.37 -11.88 -1.76
CA ALA A 64 -0.26 -13.34 -1.93
C ALA A 64 -1.49 -13.92 -2.64
N ILE A 65 -2.69 -13.48 -2.28
CA ILE A 65 -3.93 -13.91 -2.93
C ILE A 65 -3.94 -13.48 -4.40
N ILE A 66 -3.63 -12.22 -4.68
CA ILE A 66 -3.60 -11.67 -6.03
C ILE A 66 -2.53 -12.37 -6.88
N HIS A 67 -1.32 -12.53 -6.33
CA HIS A 67 -0.22 -13.21 -7.02
C HIS A 67 -0.57 -14.65 -7.41
N ARG A 68 -1.28 -15.36 -6.54
CA ARG A 68 -1.73 -16.71 -6.81
C ARG A 68 -2.71 -16.76 -7.99
N ARG A 69 -3.59 -15.77 -8.10
CA ARG A 69 -4.55 -15.65 -9.22
C ARG A 69 -3.88 -15.18 -10.49
N GLU A 70 -3.00 -14.19 -10.38
CA GLU A 70 -2.29 -13.55 -11.50
C GLU A 70 -0.82 -13.33 -11.11
N PRO A 71 0.09 -14.24 -11.51
CA PRO A 71 1.51 -14.16 -11.09
C PRO A 71 2.23 -12.87 -11.50
N ASP A 72 1.81 -12.24 -12.60
CA ASP A 72 2.41 -11.02 -13.12
C ASP A 72 1.67 -9.73 -12.68
N ALA A 73 0.73 -9.84 -11.74
CA ALA A 73 -0.05 -8.70 -11.30
C ALA A 73 0.82 -7.60 -10.68
N ILE A 74 0.50 -6.35 -11.03
CA ILE A 74 0.94 -5.16 -10.33
C ILE A 74 -0.19 -4.74 -9.41
N ILE A 75 0.10 -4.61 -8.13
CA ILE A 75 -0.87 -4.21 -7.12
C ILE A 75 -0.72 -2.74 -6.75
N GLY A 76 -1.81 -2.11 -6.35
CA GLY A 76 -1.81 -0.84 -5.66
C GLY A 76 -2.43 -1.02 -4.27
N SER A 77 -1.77 -0.52 -3.24
CA SER A 77 -2.25 -0.53 -1.86
C SER A 77 -2.59 0.89 -1.43
N PHE A 78 -3.83 1.11 -1.03
CA PHE A 78 -4.36 2.43 -0.68
C PHE A 78 -5.20 2.33 0.58
N ALA A 79 -5.05 3.31 1.49
CA ALA A 79 -5.92 3.41 2.65
C ALA A 79 -7.33 3.88 2.26
N ALA A 80 -8.34 3.36 2.96
CA ALA A 80 -9.75 3.68 2.68
C ALA A 80 -10.22 5.01 3.28
N ASP A 81 -9.43 5.62 4.12
CA ASP A 81 -9.74 6.79 4.94
C ASP A 81 -9.06 8.09 4.48
N HIS A 82 -8.45 8.09 3.30
CA HIS A 82 -7.83 9.28 2.73
C HIS A 82 -8.82 10.09 1.91
N VAL A 83 -8.82 11.41 2.12
CA VAL A 83 -9.48 12.37 1.25
C VAL A 83 -8.47 12.87 0.22
N ILE A 84 -8.76 12.64 -1.05
CA ILE A 84 -7.85 12.95 -2.15
C ILE A 84 -8.56 13.79 -3.21
N SER A 85 -7.93 14.89 -3.61
CA SER A 85 -8.45 15.83 -4.61
C SER A 85 -7.31 16.64 -5.25
N PRO A 86 -7.32 16.90 -6.55
CA PRO A 86 -8.28 16.42 -7.55
C PRO A 86 -8.02 14.95 -7.95
N VAL A 87 -9.06 14.26 -8.36
CA VAL A 87 -8.99 12.84 -8.77
C VAL A 87 -8.14 12.64 -10.01
N ASP A 88 -8.19 13.57 -10.96
CA ASP A 88 -7.40 13.49 -12.19
C ASP A 88 -5.89 13.46 -11.91
N GLU A 89 -5.41 14.27 -10.96
CA GLU A 89 -4.00 14.28 -10.55
C GLU A 89 -3.63 12.96 -9.87
N PHE A 90 -4.50 12.43 -9.03
CA PHE A 90 -4.32 11.12 -8.41
C PHE A 90 -4.20 10.01 -9.48
N HIS A 91 -5.09 10.00 -10.48
CA HIS A 91 -5.05 9.04 -11.58
C HIS A 91 -3.75 9.14 -12.38
N ARG A 92 -3.29 10.36 -12.66
CA ARG A 92 -2.01 10.59 -13.35
C ARG A 92 -0.84 9.98 -12.57
N VAL A 93 -0.77 10.27 -11.29
CA VAL A 93 0.31 9.79 -10.40
C VAL A 93 0.31 8.27 -10.30
N VAL A 94 -0.85 7.66 -10.10
CA VAL A 94 -0.97 6.20 -10.01
C VAL A 94 -0.62 5.53 -11.36
N THR A 95 -1.02 6.12 -12.48
CA THR A 95 -0.67 5.62 -13.82
C THR A 95 0.84 5.63 -14.02
N GLU A 96 1.53 6.71 -13.66
CA GLU A 96 3.00 6.77 -13.68
C GLU A 96 3.63 5.73 -12.74
N ALA A 97 3.05 5.54 -11.56
CA ALA A 97 3.52 4.54 -10.60
C ALA A 97 3.40 3.11 -11.16
N VAL A 98 2.32 2.79 -11.86
CA VAL A 98 2.14 1.48 -12.50
C VAL A 98 3.20 1.24 -13.58
N VAL A 99 3.44 2.22 -14.44
CA VAL A 99 4.51 2.14 -15.47
C VAL A 99 5.86 1.92 -14.82
N THR A 100 6.16 2.64 -13.76
CA THR A 100 7.42 2.52 -13.01
C THR A 100 7.53 1.16 -12.33
N ALA A 101 6.48 0.67 -11.69
CA ALA A 101 6.43 -0.64 -11.04
C ALA A 101 6.69 -1.78 -12.02
N ALA A 102 6.23 -1.67 -13.26
CA ALA A 102 6.46 -2.65 -14.32
C ALA A 102 7.95 -2.84 -14.65
N THR A 103 8.81 -1.89 -14.31
CA THR A 103 10.27 -2.03 -14.44
C THR A 103 10.93 -2.82 -13.31
N GLY A 104 10.17 -3.28 -12.32
CA GLY A 104 10.67 -4.06 -11.19
C GLY A 104 10.94 -3.22 -9.94
N LYS A 105 10.11 -2.22 -9.67
CA LYS A 105 10.23 -1.34 -8.50
C LYS A 105 8.99 -1.40 -7.61
N ILE A 106 9.21 -1.21 -6.31
CA ILE A 106 8.16 -0.83 -5.36
C ILE A 106 8.07 0.69 -5.41
N VAL A 107 6.92 1.20 -5.84
CA VAL A 107 6.73 2.64 -6.03
C VAL A 107 5.92 3.21 -4.89
N THR A 108 6.46 4.26 -4.26
CA THR A 108 5.74 5.08 -3.28
C THR A 108 5.30 6.39 -3.92
N ILE A 109 4.34 7.06 -3.31
CA ILE A 109 3.89 8.38 -3.73
C ILE A 109 4.37 9.40 -2.71
N GLY A 110 5.12 10.39 -3.17
CA GLY A 110 5.71 11.43 -2.34
C GLY A 110 4.88 12.70 -2.33
N ILE A 111 4.61 13.21 -1.14
CA ILE A 111 3.90 14.48 -0.91
C ILE A 111 4.86 15.49 -0.32
N THR A 112 4.83 16.72 -0.81
CA THR A 112 5.67 17.82 -0.28
C THR A 112 5.33 18.11 1.17
N PRO A 113 6.29 18.00 2.11
CA PRO A 113 6.05 18.30 3.51
C PRO A 113 5.74 19.79 3.73
N THR A 114 4.82 20.06 4.63
CA THR A 114 4.42 21.42 5.03
C THR A 114 4.73 21.72 6.48
N GLU A 115 5.13 20.69 7.26
CA GLU A 115 5.47 20.78 8.68
C GLU A 115 6.43 19.65 9.07
N PRO A 116 7.14 19.73 10.21
CA PRO A 116 8.06 18.69 10.67
C PRO A 116 7.32 17.57 11.41
N SER A 117 6.38 16.91 10.73
CA SER A 117 5.59 15.84 11.33
C SER A 117 6.43 14.61 11.62
N SER A 118 6.27 14.05 12.84
CA SER A 118 6.79 12.73 13.22
C SER A 118 5.80 11.61 12.97
N ALA A 119 4.63 11.91 12.39
CA ALA A 119 3.57 10.94 12.14
C ALA A 119 3.72 10.21 10.80
N PHE A 120 4.58 10.69 9.91
CA PHE A 120 4.74 10.18 8.55
C PHE A 120 6.14 9.64 8.30
N GLY A 121 6.25 8.77 7.29
CA GLY A 121 7.52 8.38 6.70
C GLY A 121 8.07 9.47 5.78
N TYR A 122 9.38 9.52 5.67
CA TYR A 122 10.12 10.48 4.82
C TYR A 122 10.91 9.72 3.75
N ILE A 123 10.87 10.24 2.53
CA ILE A 123 11.51 9.67 1.36
C ILE A 123 12.51 10.66 0.81
N HIS A 124 13.76 10.21 0.62
CA HIS A 124 14.75 10.95 -0.14
C HIS A 124 14.91 10.32 -1.52
N ALA A 125 14.56 11.08 -2.55
CA ALA A 125 14.74 10.68 -3.93
C ALA A 125 16.11 11.15 -4.44
N SER A 126 16.78 10.30 -5.21
CA SER A 126 18.12 10.59 -5.71
C SER A 126 18.11 11.12 -7.13
N GLU A 127 17.67 10.34 -8.11
CA GLU A 127 17.77 10.69 -9.53
C GLU A 127 16.52 10.26 -10.30
N SER A 128 16.29 10.91 -11.42
CA SER A 128 15.27 10.49 -12.37
C SER A 128 15.58 9.11 -12.93
N LEU A 129 14.55 8.28 -13.05
CA LEU A 129 14.69 6.96 -13.67
C LEU A 129 14.72 7.00 -15.20
N GLY A 130 14.37 8.14 -15.81
CA GLY A 130 14.41 8.31 -17.27
C GLY A 130 13.40 7.43 -18.01
N ILE A 131 12.27 7.10 -17.39
CA ILE A 131 11.21 6.30 -18.01
C ILE A 131 10.31 7.23 -18.82
N GLU A 132 10.17 6.95 -20.14
CA GLU A 132 9.43 7.83 -21.06
C GLU A 132 7.99 8.09 -20.61
N ASP A 133 7.25 7.06 -20.24
CA ASP A 133 5.84 7.17 -19.84
C ASP A 133 5.67 7.43 -18.32
N ALA A 134 6.75 7.62 -17.60
CA ALA A 134 6.78 7.99 -16.20
C ALA A 134 7.91 9.01 -15.93
N PRO A 135 7.80 10.24 -16.52
CA PRO A 135 8.90 11.21 -16.51
C PRO A 135 9.23 11.76 -15.11
N ASN A 136 8.28 11.68 -14.17
CA ASN A 136 8.47 12.19 -12.80
C ASN A 136 8.96 11.12 -11.81
N ALA A 137 9.11 9.86 -12.25
CA ALA A 137 9.59 8.78 -11.39
C ALA A 137 11.07 8.96 -11.06
N GLN A 138 11.40 8.80 -9.77
CA GLN A 138 12.74 8.97 -9.23
C GLN A 138 13.16 7.74 -8.43
N ALA A 139 14.45 7.42 -8.44
CA ALA A 139 15.01 6.41 -7.56
C ALA A 139 14.99 6.90 -6.11
N VAL A 140 14.77 6.00 -5.17
CA VAL A 140 14.79 6.28 -3.73
C VAL A 140 16.03 5.67 -3.10
N ASP A 141 16.80 6.48 -2.40
CA ASP A 141 17.98 6.02 -1.68
C ASP A 141 17.75 5.88 -0.16
N THR A 142 16.75 6.59 0.39
CA THR A 142 16.47 6.57 1.81
C THR A 142 14.96 6.60 2.06
N PHE A 143 14.51 5.71 2.91
CA PHE A 143 13.14 5.67 3.44
C PHE A 143 13.23 5.55 4.96
N VAL A 144 12.67 6.54 5.68
CA VAL A 144 12.69 6.57 7.15
C VAL A 144 11.28 6.73 7.68
N GLU A 145 10.79 5.71 8.36
CA GLU A 145 9.45 5.73 8.97
C GLU A 145 9.47 6.47 10.30
N LYS A 146 8.60 7.45 10.43
CA LYS A 146 8.32 8.18 11.68
C LYS A 146 9.59 8.61 12.44
N PRO A 147 10.43 9.49 11.86
CA PRO A 147 11.62 9.99 12.53
C PRO A 147 11.25 10.81 13.77
N ASP A 148 12.22 11.05 14.64
CA ASP A 148 12.02 11.96 15.75
C ASP A 148 11.82 13.41 15.26
N ALA A 149 11.30 14.27 16.15
CA ALA A 149 10.97 15.65 15.81
C ALA A 149 12.17 16.45 15.29
N ALA A 150 13.35 16.24 15.86
CA ALA A 150 14.57 16.94 15.44
C ALA A 150 15.01 16.51 14.03
N THR A 151 14.92 15.22 13.73
CA THR A 151 15.22 14.66 12.40
C THR A 151 14.20 15.13 11.38
N ALA A 152 12.91 15.11 11.72
CA ALA A 152 11.84 15.61 10.85
C ALA A 152 12.05 17.08 10.49
N GLN A 153 12.47 17.91 11.45
CA GLN A 153 12.78 19.31 11.19
C GLN A 153 13.95 19.48 10.22
N LYS A 154 15.01 18.68 10.36
CA LYS A 154 16.13 18.68 9.41
C LYS A 154 15.69 18.31 8.00
N TYR A 155 14.82 17.31 7.87
CA TYR A 155 14.30 16.89 6.58
C TYR A 155 13.47 18.00 5.92
N LEU A 156 12.60 18.65 6.69
CA LEU A 156 11.81 19.79 6.22
C LEU A 156 12.71 20.93 5.77
N ASP A 157 13.70 21.31 6.57
CA ASP A 157 14.60 22.45 6.30
C ASP A 157 15.47 22.21 5.06
N SER A 158 15.82 20.96 4.79
CA SER A 158 16.63 20.61 3.61
C SER A 158 15.88 20.80 2.29
N GLY A 159 14.57 20.64 2.29
CA GLY A 159 13.76 20.63 1.08
C GLY A 159 13.98 19.43 0.16
N GLU A 160 14.71 18.40 0.62
CA GLU A 160 15.11 17.23 -0.20
C GLU A 160 14.25 15.99 0.05
N TYR A 161 13.34 16.05 1.03
CA TYR A 161 12.51 14.92 1.43
C TYR A 161 11.05 15.16 1.08
N THR A 162 10.34 14.07 0.80
CA THR A 162 8.88 14.05 0.68
C THR A 162 8.28 13.15 1.75
N TRP A 163 7.03 13.40 2.12
CA TRP A 163 6.27 12.46 2.94
C TRP A 163 5.88 11.24 2.13
N ASN A 164 5.94 10.06 2.75
CA ASN A 164 5.31 8.87 2.23
C ASN A 164 3.80 8.98 2.42
N ALA A 165 3.04 8.97 1.33
CA ALA A 165 1.58 9.02 1.39
C ALA A 165 0.93 7.71 1.89
N GLY A 166 1.73 6.68 2.18
CA GLY A 166 1.22 5.37 2.59
C GLY A 166 0.62 4.56 1.45
N MET A 167 0.90 4.94 0.22
CA MET A 167 0.44 4.28 -1.00
C MET A 167 1.60 3.55 -1.65
N PHE A 168 1.39 2.29 -2.03
CA PHE A 168 2.40 1.46 -2.69
C PHE A 168 1.85 0.88 -3.98
N VAL A 169 2.63 0.96 -5.05
CA VAL A 169 2.34 0.32 -6.33
C VAL A 169 3.55 -0.54 -6.70
N ALA A 170 3.33 -1.84 -6.86
CA ALA A 170 4.44 -2.77 -7.05
C ALA A 170 3.98 -4.07 -7.73
N PRO A 171 4.88 -4.81 -8.38
CA PRO A 171 4.64 -6.21 -8.68
C PRO A 171 4.34 -6.98 -7.38
N ALA A 172 3.25 -7.73 -7.33
CA ALA A 172 2.92 -8.55 -6.16
C ALA A 172 4.07 -9.49 -5.79
N ALA A 173 4.72 -10.08 -6.79
CA ALA A 173 5.88 -10.95 -6.61
C ALA A 173 7.05 -10.25 -5.91
N LEU A 174 7.31 -8.98 -6.22
CA LEU A 174 8.40 -8.21 -5.61
C LEU A 174 8.11 -7.89 -4.15
N MET A 175 6.85 -7.52 -3.82
CA MET A 175 6.42 -7.32 -2.43
C MET A 175 6.63 -8.59 -1.62
N LEU A 176 6.23 -9.74 -2.15
CA LEU A 176 6.38 -11.03 -1.48
C LEU A 176 7.84 -11.45 -1.33
N LYS A 177 8.70 -11.16 -2.32
CA LYS A 177 10.14 -11.41 -2.24
C LYS A 177 10.79 -10.69 -1.06
N HIS A 178 10.50 -9.42 -0.88
CA HIS A 178 11.04 -8.65 0.25
C HIS A 178 10.44 -9.10 1.59
N LEU A 179 9.15 -9.44 1.60
CA LEU A 179 8.51 -9.96 2.80
C LEU A 179 9.15 -11.30 3.23
N GLU A 180 9.40 -12.21 2.30
CA GLU A 180 10.08 -13.49 2.57
C GLU A 180 11.48 -13.27 3.13
N ALA A 181 12.25 -12.36 2.56
CA ALA A 181 13.62 -12.08 2.98
C ALA A 181 13.70 -11.44 4.38
N ASN A 182 12.77 -10.56 4.72
CA ASN A 182 12.84 -9.75 5.93
C ASN A 182 11.96 -10.27 7.07
N GLU A 183 10.86 -10.94 6.74
CA GLU A 183 9.86 -11.45 7.69
C GLU A 183 9.43 -12.87 7.28
N PRO A 184 10.35 -13.85 7.33
CA PRO A 184 10.07 -15.19 6.80
C PRO A 184 8.92 -15.91 7.50
N GLU A 185 8.74 -15.69 8.80
CA GLU A 185 7.64 -16.29 9.57
C GLU A 185 6.28 -15.71 9.15
N LEU A 186 6.21 -14.38 8.99
CA LEU A 186 5.01 -13.71 8.49
C LEU A 186 4.70 -14.18 7.06
N TYR A 187 5.68 -14.24 6.20
CA TYR A 187 5.55 -14.72 4.82
C TYR A 187 5.00 -16.14 4.76
N ALA A 188 5.55 -17.05 5.55
CA ALA A 188 5.10 -18.45 5.55
C ALA A 188 3.61 -18.58 5.96
N GLY A 189 3.19 -17.86 6.98
CA GLY A 189 1.79 -17.85 7.41
C GLY A 189 0.85 -17.24 6.38
N ILE A 190 1.24 -16.11 5.78
CA ILE A 190 0.48 -15.47 4.70
C ILE A 190 0.30 -16.41 3.52
N MET A 191 1.35 -17.10 3.10
CA MET A 191 1.28 -18.03 1.97
C MET A 191 0.38 -19.22 2.27
N GLU A 192 0.37 -19.71 3.49
CA GLU A 192 -0.54 -20.78 3.91
C GLU A 192 -2.01 -20.35 3.80
N ILE A 193 -2.34 -19.15 4.26
CA ILE A 193 -3.70 -18.58 4.12
C ILE A 193 -4.05 -18.38 2.64
N ALA A 194 -3.16 -17.78 1.87
CA ALA A 194 -3.39 -17.51 0.45
C ALA A 194 -3.61 -18.78 -0.37
N ASN A 195 -2.87 -19.84 -0.07
CA ASN A 195 -3.03 -21.14 -0.75
C ASN A 195 -4.41 -21.77 -0.52
N ALA A 196 -5.04 -21.48 0.61
CA ALA A 196 -6.39 -21.97 0.93
C ALA A 196 -7.50 -20.96 0.55
N TRP A 197 -7.17 -19.74 0.11
CA TRP A 197 -8.12 -18.63 0.01
C TRP A 197 -9.29 -18.93 -0.93
N ASP A 198 -9.02 -19.42 -2.13
CA ASP A 198 -10.05 -19.75 -3.12
C ASP A 198 -10.49 -21.22 -3.02
N THR A 199 -10.46 -21.80 -1.81
CA THR A 199 -10.87 -23.16 -1.49
C THR A 199 -11.90 -23.18 -0.36
N PRO A 200 -12.60 -24.33 -0.14
CA PRO A 200 -13.52 -24.47 1.00
C PRO A 200 -12.85 -24.36 2.38
N GLU A 201 -11.53 -24.55 2.48
CA GLU A 201 -10.76 -24.48 3.72
C GLU A 201 -10.39 -23.06 4.15
N ARG A 202 -10.73 -22.04 3.38
CA ARG A 202 -10.35 -20.65 3.61
C ARG A 202 -10.55 -20.18 5.05
N GLU A 203 -11.75 -20.33 5.58
CA GLU A 203 -12.08 -19.85 6.92
C GLU A 203 -11.30 -20.61 7.99
N ALA A 204 -11.21 -21.94 7.88
CA ALA A 204 -10.50 -22.77 8.85
C ALA A 204 -9.00 -22.44 8.88
N VAL A 205 -8.38 -22.23 7.72
CA VAL A 205 -6.96 -21.87 7.64
C VAL A 205 -6.74 -20.45 8.16
N MET A 206 -7.59 -19.51 7.79
CA MET A 206 -7.52 -18.12 8.29
C MET A 206 -7.58 -18.08 9.82
N ASP A 207 -8.55 -18.75 10.41
CA ASP A 207 -8.73 -18.80 11.87
C ASP A 207 -7.55 -19.44 12.61
N ARG A 208 -6.96 -20.48 12.03
CA ARG A 208 -5.83 -21.18 12.62
C ARG A 208 -4.52 -20.40 12.52
N VAL A 209 -4.26 -19.76 11.37
CA VAL A 209 -2.95 -19.17 11.05
C VAL A 209 -2.86 -17.71 11.45
N TRP A 210 -3.93 -16.93 11.26
CA TRP A 210 -3.88 -15.48 11.43
C TRP A 210 -3.33 -15.03 12.79
N GLU A 211 -3.80 -15.65 13.88
CA GLU A 211 -3.37 -15.29 15.24
C GLU A 211 -1.89 -15.57 15.50
N THR A 212 -1.27 -16.47 14.72
CA THR A 212 0.16 -16.78 14.84
C THR A 212 1.06 -15.75 14.14
N LEU A 213 0.49 -14.89 13.29
CA LEU A 213 1.28 -13.94 12.50
C LEU A 213 1.92 -12.86 13.38
N PRO A 214 3.19 -12.51 13.13
CA PRO A 214 3.81 -11.34 13.73
C PRO A 214 3.09 -10.06 13.32
N LYS A 215 3.03 -9.09 14.24
CA LYS A 215 2.46 -7.78 14.00
C LYS A 215 3.58 -6.79 13.64
N THR A 216 3.56 -6.28 12.41
CA THR A 216 4.53 -5.29 11.95
C THR A 216 3.97 -4.43 10.82
N ALA A 217 4.48 -3.21 10.67
CA ALA A 217 4.13 -2.32 9.58
C ALA A 217 4.86 -2.71 8.29
N ILE A 218 4.18 -2.53 7.14
CA ILE A 218 4.76 -2.79 5.82
C ILE A 218 6.00 -1.91 5.57
N ASP A 219 6.04 -0.73 6.15
CA ASP A 219 7.14 0.22 6.04
C ASP A 219 8.45 -0.39 6.57
N TYR A 220 8.40 -1.05 7.72
CA TYR A 220 9.56 -1.74 8.31
C TYR A 220 9.84 -3.09 7.66
N ALA A 221 8.79 -3.83 7.35
CA ALA A 221 8.93 -5.19 6.80
C ALA A 221 9.43 -5.19 5.35
N VAL A 222 9.05 -4.20 4.54
CA VAL A 222 9.29 -4.17 3.11
C VAL A 222 9.94 -2.86 2.64
N ALA A 223 9.36 -1.70 2.92
CA ALA A 223 9.76 -0.44 2.30
C ALA A 223 11.20 -0.02 2.65
N GLU A 224 11.57 0.01 3.91
CA GLU A 224 12.93 0.36 4.32
C GLU A 224 13.99 -0.60 3.78
N PRO A 225 13.86 -1.93 3.95
CA PRO A 225 14.82 -2.86 3.37
C PRO A 225 14.88 -2.82 1.84
N ALA A 226 13.75 -2.66 1.17
CA ALA A 226 13.70 -2.55 -0.28
C ALA A 226 14.39 -1.27 -0.78
N ALA A 227 14.25 -0.15 -0.08
CA ALA A 227 14.96 1.09 -0.40
C ALA A 227 16.48 0.90 -0.27
N ALA A 228 16.93 0.24 0.80
CA ALA A 228 18.35 -0.09 0.97
C ALA A 228 18.89 -1.00 -0.13
N ALA A 229 18.06 -1.86 -0.70
CA ALA A 229 18.41 -2.75 -1.81
C ALA A 229 18.32 -2.07 -3.19
N GLY A 230 17.88 -0.82 -3.27
CA GLY A 230 17.71 -0.10 -4.54
C GLY A 230 16.44 -0.46 -5.32
N ASP A 231 15.46 -1.08 -4.67
CA ASP A 231 14.22 -1.56 -5.30
C ASP A 231 13.03 -0.61 -5.13
N VAL A 232 13.23 0.58 -4.57
CA VAL A 232 12.16 1.56 -4.36
C VAL A 232 12.30 2.74 -5.30
N ALA A 233 11.18 3.17 -5.85
CA ALA A 233 11.04 4.41 -6.60
C ALA A 233 9.93 5.28 -6.00
N MET A 234 9.91 6.55 -6.37
CA MET A 234 8.91 7.52 -5.91
C MET A 234 8.35 8.29 -7.10
N VAL A 235 7.05 8.51 -7.10
CA VAL A 235 6.39 9.44 -8.00
C VAL A 235 5.80 10.57 -7.14
N PRO A 236 6.17 11.84 -7.40
CA PRO A 236 5.61 12.96 -6.64
C PRO A 236 4.15 13.20 -7.01
N GLY A 237 3.32 13.42 -6.01
CA GLY A 237 1.92 13.80 -6.16
C GLY A 237 1.67 15.21 -5.66
N SER A 238 0.89 15.99 -6.41
CA SER A 238 0.48 17.36 -6.06
C SER A 238 -1.02 17.47 -5.76
N PHE A 239 -1.69 16.34 -5.56
CA PHE A 239 -3.07 16.32 -5.07
C PHE A 239 -3.11 16.63 -3.56
N SER A 240 -4.25 17.16 -3.11
CA SER A 240 -4.53 17.30 -1.69
C SER A 240 -4.70 15.90 -1.08
N TRP A 241 -4.00 15.66 0.02
CA TRP A 241 -4.00 14.39 0.74
C TRP A 241 -4.24 14.67 2.22
N ASP A 242 -5.29 14.07 2.76
CA ASP A 242 -5.68 14.23 4.16
C ASP A 242 -6.01 12.85 4.73
N ASP A 243 -5.25 12.49 5.76
CA ASP A 243 -5.44 11.26 6.52
C ASP A 243 -6.39 11.56 7.68
N VAL A 244 -7.64 11.11 7.54
CA VAL A 244 -8.69 11.34 8.53
C VAL A 244 -8.94 10.14 9.44
N GLY A 245 -8.01 9.19 9.47
CA GLY A 245 -8.16 7.87 10.10
C GLY A 245 -8.16 7.84 11.63
N ASP A 246 -7.93 8.94 12.31
CA ASP A 246 -7.85 9.00 13.77
C ASP A 246 -9.15 9.55 14.40
N PHE A 247 -10.21 8.74 14.37
CA PHE A 247 -11.40 8.96 15.19
C PHE A 247 -11.69 7.76 16.09
#